data_9db0886a7e61966cd3e8e4ac82ea9bbb
#
_entry.id   9db0886a7e61966cd3e8e4ac82ea9bbb
#
_cell.length_a   1.000
_cell.length_b   1.000
_cell.length_c   1.000
_cell.angle_alpha   90.00
_cell.angle_beta   90.00
_cell.angle_gamma   90.00
#
_symmetry.space_group_name_H-M   'P 1'
#
loop_
_entity.id
_entity.type
_entity.pdbx_description
1 polymer ?
#
loop_
_entity_poly.entity_id
_entity_poly.type
_entity_poly.pdbx_seq_one_letter_code
_entity_poly.pdbx_strand_id
1 'polypeptide(L)'
;LGDVEPVWGRRIDDVLERTNLRPEAGSAWDIATLAVDSEYRGRAADGLVSLGLYQGVAQLALQCHVKWVVTVLDLVVLNLLQGVMADPFERFAGLEPLPYLDSPASLPVYCDLDAYFARLETADPSMYEILFDGRGLEAAVRPLELEPVVAQLHPGGHAHTA
;
A
#
# COMPACT_ATOMS: atom_id res chain seq x y z
N LEU A 1 -0.58 -6.89 9.72
CA LEU A 1 0.08 -6.74 11.04
C LEU A 1 0.03 -8.00 11.91
N GLY A 2 -0.71 -9.05 11.50
CA GLY A 2 -0.82 -10.31 12.24
C GLY A 2 0.52 -11.01 12.51
N ASP A 3 1.51 -10.79 11.68
CA ASP A 3 2.83 -11.42 11.81
C ASP A 3 3.83 -10.64 12.67
N VAL A 4 3.48 -9.45 13.15
CA VAL A 4 4.42 -8.61 13.95
C VAL A 4 4.78 -9.29 15.26
N GLU A 5 3.82 -9.83 15.99
CA GLU A 5 4.08 -10.48 17.27
C GLU A 5 4.84 -11.80 17.11
N PRO A 6 4.44 -12.74 16.24
CA PRO A 6 5.15 -14.00 16.10
C PRO A 6 6.56 -13.87 15.49
N VAL A 7 6.80 -12.89 14.62
CA VAL A 7 8.09 -12.73 13.92
C VAL A 7 9.00 -11.74 14.64
N TRP A 8 8.48 -10.56 15.01
CA TRP A 8 9.28 -9.49 15.64
C TRP A 8 9.25 -9.52 17.18
N GLY A 9 8.44 -10.41 17.78
CA GLY A 9 8.36 -10.54 19.23
C GLY A 9 7.82 -9.27 19.94
N ARG A 10 7.04 -8.46 19.24
CA ARG A 10 6.45 -7.23 19.72
C ARG A 10 4.94 -7.25 19.61
N ARG A 11 4.23 -6.87 20.65
CA ARG A 11 2.78 -6.70 20.58
C ARG A 11 2.44 -5.55 19.66
N ILE A 12 1.43 -5.73 18.83
CA ILE A 12 1.02 -4.71 17.88
C ILE A 12 0.60 -3.41 18.55
N ASP A 13 -0.09 -3.49 19.70
CA ASP A 13 -0.51 -2.32 20.43
C ASP A 13 0.70 -1.46 20.88
N ASP A 14 1.78 -2.11 21.37
CA ASP A 14 3.01 -1.43 21.78
C ASP A 14 3.71 -0.76 20.58
N VAL A 15 3.66 -1.39 19.40
CA VAL A 15 4.23 -0.86 18.17
C VAL A 15 3.44 0.36 17.68
N LEU A 16 2.13 0.29 17.67
CA LEU A 16 1.24 1.39 17.30
C LEU A 16 1.39 2.57 18.25
N GLU A 17 1.45 2.32 19.55
CA GLU A 17 1.66 3.37 20.56
C GLU A 17 3.00 4.08 20.37
N ARG A 18 4.09 3.34 20.19
CA ARG A 18 5.44 3.90 19.94
C ARG A 18 5.52 4.70 18.63
N THR A 19 4.77 4.30 17.62
CA THR A 19 4.69 4.98 16.33
C THR A 19 3.72 6.16 16.37
N ASN A 20 2.98 6.31 17.50
CA ASN A 20 1.90 7.29 17.67
C ASN A 20 0.77 7.14 16.63
N LEU A 21 0.50 5.90 16.23
CA LEU A 21 -0.59 5.56 15.32
C LEU A 21 -1.80 5.04 16.10
N ARG A 22 -2.97 5.53 15.75
CA ARG A 22 -4.23 5.10 16.34
C ARG A 22 -5.27 4.89 15.22
N PRO A 23 -5.13 3.81 14.44
CA PRO A 23 -6.07 3.53 13.37
C PRO A 23 -7.45 3.23 13.95
N GLU A 24 -8.46 3.88 13.39
CA GLU A 24 -9.85 3.53 13.68
C GLU A 24 -10.19 2.19 13.04
N ALA A 25 -11.17 1.48 13.58
CA ALA A 25 -11.59 0.22 13.03
C ALA A 25 -12.06 0.39 11.56
N GLY A 26 -11.50 -0.42 10.67
CA GLY A 26 -11.81 -0.36 9.23
C GLY A 26 -11.05 0.73 8.43
N SER A 27 -10.26 1.59 9.10
CA SER A 27 -9.48 2.63 8.40
C SER A 27 -8.11 2.15 7.91
N ALA A 28 -7.71 0.92 8.21
CA ALA A 28 -6.41 0.37 7.85
C ALA A 28 -6.56 -0.94 7.06
N TRP A 29 -5.78 -1.08 6.01
CA TRP A 29 -5.61 -2.31 5.25
C TRP A 29 -4.24 -2.92 5.47
N ASP A 30 -4.22 -4.23 5.65
CA ASP A 30 -3.01 -5.05 5.64
C ASP A 30 -2.86 -5.67 4.24
N ILE A 31 -1.84 -5.24 3.49
CA ILE A 31 -1.56 -5.74 2.15
C ILE A 31 -0.49 -6.82 2.27
N ALA A 32 -0.92 -8.08 2.25
CA ALA A 32 -0.04 -9.22 2.48
C ALA A 32 0.87 -9.53 1.29
N THR A 33 0.35 -9.46 0.05
CA THR A 33 1.10 -9.89 -1.13
C THR A 33 0.67 -9.14 -2.38
N LEU A 34 1.64 -8.52 -3.07
CA LEU A 34 1.52 -8.07 -4.45
C LEU A 34 2.55 -8.83 -5.29
N ALA A 35 2.09 -9.54 -6.30
CA ALA A 35 2.96 -10.34 -7.16
C ALA A 35 2.66 -10.08 -8.64
N VAL A 36 3.71 -10.03 -9.44
CA VAL A 36 3.64 -9.98 -10.90
C VAL A 36 4.30 -11.25 -11.42
N ASP A 37 3.63 -11.96 -12.33
CA ASP A 37 4.21 -13.14 -12.96
C ASP A 37 5.52 -12.80 -13.67
N SER A 38 6.45 -13.75 -13.67
CA SER A 38 7.80 -13.56 -14.21
C SER A 38 7.81 -13.16 -15.69
N GLU A 39 6.83 -13.61 -16.48
CA GLU A 39 6.70 -13.22 -17.88
C GLU A 39 6.34 -11.73 -18.08
N TYR A 40 5.70 -11.11 -17.08
CA TYR A 40 5.33 -9.68 -17.06
C TYR A 40 6.32 -8.79 -16.31
N ARG A 41 7.40 -9.35 -15.75
CA ARG A 41 8.46 -8.58 -15.06
C ARG A 41 9.56 -8.10 -16.00
N GLY A 42 9.51 -8.50 -17.26
CA GLY A 42 10.57 -8.24 -18.24
C GLY A 42 10.47 -6.88 -18.93
N ARG A 43 11.46 -6.61 -19.78
CA ARG A 43 11.64 -5.35 -20.51
C ARG A 43 10.45 -4.90 -21.34
N ALA A 44 9.55 -5.79 -21.75
CA ALA A 44 8.39 -5.45 -22.58
C ALA A 44 7.31 -4.66 -21.82
N ALA A 45 7.29 -4.75 -20.49
CA ALA A 45 6.29 -4.06 -19.66
C ALA A 45 6.88 -2.89 -18.84
N ASP A 46 8.22 -2.69 -18.84
CA ASP A 46 8.93 -1.57 -18.19
C ASP A 46 8.39 -1.17 -16.80
N GLY A 47 7.96 -2.15 -16.00
CA GLY A 47 7.36 -1.90 -14.67
C GLY A 47 5.89 -1.45 -14.71
N LEU A 48 5.28 -1.28 -15.89
CA LEU A 48 3.90 -0.79 -16.02
C LEU A 48 2.88 -1.70 -15.33
N VAL A 49 3.09 -3.03 -15.37
CA VAL A 49 2.19 -3.97 -14.68
C VAL A 49 2.25 -3.78 -13.18
N SER A 50 3.44 -3.61 -12.61
CA SER A 50 3.61 -3.32 -11.18
C SER A 50 2.99 -1.96 -10.81
N LEU A 51 3.21 -0.95 -11.63
CA LEU A 51 2.64 0.38 -11.43
C LEU A 51 1.11 0.36 -11.52
N GLY A 52 0.54 -0.43 -12.45
CA GLY A 52 -0.89 -0.66 -12.55
C GLY A 52 -1.49 -1.35 -11.32
N LEU A 53 -0.75 -2.29 -10.71
CA LEU A 53 -1.17 -2.89 -9.43
C LEU A 53 -1.18 -1.85 -8.29
N TYR A 54 -0.14 -1.02 -8.19
CA TYR A 54 -0.10 0.05 -7.18
C TYR A 54 -1.21 1.08 -7.41
N GLN A 55 -1.47 1.48 -8.67
CA GLN A 55 -2.61 2.33 -9.03
C GLN A 55 -3.93 1.68 -8.57
N GLY A 56 -4.15 0.40 -8.88
CA GLY A 56 -5.36 -0.32 -8.50
C GLY A 56 -5.57 -0.36 -6.98
N VAL A 57 -4.50 -0.64 -6.22
CA VAL A 57 -4.54 -0.64 -4.75
C VAL A 57 -4.86 0.77 -4.21
N ALA A 58 -4.20 1.80 -4.73
CA ALA A 58 -4.41 3.19 -4.33
C ALA A 58 -5.87 3.63 -4.60
N GLN A 59 -6.36 3.38 -5.81
CA GLN A 59 -7.75 3.72 -6.20
C GLN A 59 -8.77 2.99 -5.33
N LEU A 60 -8.57 1.69 -5.09
CA LEU A 60 -9.46 0.91 -4.25
C LEU A 60 -9.44 1.41 -2.79
N ALA A 61 -8.26 1.72 -2.25
CA ALA A 61 -8.11 2.26 -0.91
C ALA A 61 -8.84 3.60 -0.75
N LEU A 62 -8.70 4.50 -1.74
CA LEU A 62 -9.41 5.78 -1.76
C LEU A 62 -10.94 5.60 -1.80
N GLN A 63 -11.45 4.70 -2.64
CA GLN A 63 -12.89 4.42 -2.73
C GLN A 63 -13.45 3.79 -1.45
N CYS A 64 -12.64 3.01 -0.75
CA CYS A 64 -12.99 2.41 0.54
C CYS A 64 -12.73 3.32 1.74
N HIS A 65 -12.30 4.57 1.53
CA HIS A 65 -11.94 5.52 2.58
C HIS A 65 -10.89 4.99 3.56
N VAL A 66 -9.96 4.19 3.03
CA VAL A 66 -8.84 3.67 3.81
C VAL A 66 -7.83 4.79 4.05
N LYS A 67 -7.45 4.97 5.30
CA LYS A 67 -6.47 5.97 5.71
C LYS A 67 -5.06 5.40 5.78
N TRP A 68 -4.94 4.15 6.21
CA TRP A 68 -3.67 3.51 6.48
C TRP A 68 -3.50 2.25 5.65
N VAL A 69 -2.36 2.13 5.01
CA VAL A 69 -1.91 0.87 4.41
C VAL A 69 -0.73 0.37 5.20
N VAL A 70 -0.78 -0.89 5.61
CA VAL A 70 0.32 -1.57 6.29
C VAL A 70 0.75 -2.80 5.51
N THR A 71 2.03 -3.11 5.54
CA THR A 71 2.59 -4.27 4.85
C THR A 71 3.94 -4.65 5.44
N VAL A 72 4.44 -5.84 5.07
CA VAL A 72 5.83 -6.26 5.32
C VAL A 72 6.57 -6.24 4.00
N LEU A 73 7.62 -5.43 3.89
CA LEU A 73 8.41 -5.29 2.67
C LEU A 73 9.85 -5.79 2.88
N ASP A 74 10.36 -6.50 1.87
CA ASP A 74 11.79 -6.71 1.71
C ASP A 74 12.51 -5.36 1.58
N LEU A 75 13.69 -5.21 2.19
CA LEU A 75 14.43 -3.93 2.16
C LEU A 75 14.81 -3.49 0.75
N VAL A 76 15.06 -4.42 -0.18
CA VAL A 76 15.35 -4.07 -1.58
C VAL A 76 14.12 -3.46 -2.23
N VAL A 77 12.94 -4.05 -1.98
CA VAL A 77 11.66 -3.51 -2.49
C VAL A 77 11.35 -2.17 -1.85
N LEU A 78 11.52 -2.03 -0.53
CA LEU A 78 11.30 -0.77 0.17
C LEU A 78 12.17 0.36 -0.42
N ASN A 79 13.48 0.11 -0.59
CA ASN A 79 14.39 1.09 -1.19
C ASN A 79 14.02 1.44 -2.64
N LEU A 80 13.55 0.45 -3.43
CA LEU A 80 13.06 0.70 -4.77
C LEU A 80 11.86 1.64 -4.76
N LEU A 81 10.86 1.36 -3.93
CA LEU A 81 9.65 2.17 -3.84
C LEU A 81 9.93 3.59 -3.34
N GLN A 82 10.88 3.74 -2.41
CA GLN A 82 11.36 5.06 -1.98
C GLN A 82 11.87 5.90 -3.15
N GLY A 83 12.62 5.30 -4.06
CA GLY A 83 13.17 6.00 -5.23
C GLY A 83 12.16 6.26 -6.34
N VAL A 84 11.19 5.34 -6.54
CA VAL A 84 10.25 5.39 -7.67
C VAL A 84 8.95 6.11 -7.33
N MET A 85 8.51 6.06 -6.07
CA MET A 85 7.19 6.52 -5.64
C MET A 85 7.27 7.63 -4.56
N ALA A 86 8.36 8.40 -4.52
CA ALA A 86 8.55 9.49 -3.56
C ALA A 86 8.34 9.07 -2.09
N ASP A 87 8.90 7.93 -1.71
CA ASP A 87 8.92 7.39 -0.33
C ASP A 87 7.53 7.23 0.29
N PRO A 88 6.73 6.25 -0.18
CA PRO A 88 5.36 6.06 0.28
C PRO A 88 5.27 5.50 1.71
N PHE A 89 6.30 4.79 2.18
CA PHE A 89 6.24 4.00 3.41
C PHE A 89 7.13 4.53 4.51
N GLU A 90 6.57 4.59 5.70
CA GLU A 90 7.27 4.86 6.95
C GLU A 90 7.48 3.57 7.76
N ARG A 91 8.52 3.57 8.59
CA ARG A 91 8.85 2.42 9.45
C ARG A 91 8.12 2.52 10.77
N PHE A 92 7.64 1.39 11.27
CA PHE A 92 7.15 1.32 12.63
C PHE A 92 8.29 1.51 13.64
N ALA A 93 8.05 2.32 14.65
CA ALA A 93 9.06 2.63 15.67
C ALA A 93 9.48 1.39 16.48
N GLY A 94 10.79 1.17 16.57
CA GLY A 94 11.38 0.10 17.39
C GLY A 94 11.33 -1.29 16.76
N LEU A 95 11.02 -1.39 15.47
CA LEU A 95 11.17 -2.63 14.70
C LEU A 95 12.44 -2.55 13.84
N GLU A 96 13.20 -3.64 13.86
CA GLU A 96 14.40 -3.81 13.04
C GLU A 96 14.14 -4.82 11.92
N PRO A 97 14.87 -4.74 10.80
CA PRO A 97 14.73 -5.73 9.73
C PRO A 97 15.08 -7.12 10.22
N LEU A 98 14.22 -8.09 9.90
CA LEU A 98 14.43 -9.50 10.22
C LEU A 98 14.18 -10.37 8.98
N PRO A 99 14.74 -11.60 8.93
CA PRO A 99 14.35 -12.58 7.93
C PRO A 99 12.84 -12.88 8.03
N TYR A 100 12.15 -12.83 6.89
CA TYR A 100 10.72 -13.09 6.83
C TYR A 100 10.38 -13.76 5.50
N LEU A 101 9.67 -14.90 5.56
CA LEU A 101 9.47 -15.77 4.40
C LEU A 101 10.82 -16.08 3.73
N ASP A 102 10.91 -15.89 2.41
CA ASP A 102 12.15 -16.13 1.65
C ASP A 102 13.08 -14.90 1.56
N SER A 103 12.73 -13.80 2.22
CA SER A 103 13.54 -12.58 2.26
C SER A 103 14.52 -12.62 3.43
N PRO A 104 15.80 -12.28 3.23
CA PRO A 104 16.79 -12.21 4.30
C PRO A 104 16.59 -11.03 5.25
N ALA A 105 15.90 -9.98 4.80
CA ALA A 105 15.69 -8.76 5.57
C ALA A 105 14.41 -8.06 5.14
N SER A 106 13.37 -8.19 5.94
CA SER A 106 12.08 -7.54 5.73
C SER A 106 11.70 -6.69 6.93
N LEU A 107 10.87 -5.70 6.71
CA LEU A 107 10.44 -4.76 7.73
C LEU A 107 8.94 -4.47 7.59
N PRO A 108 8.17 -4.49 8.68
CA PRO A 108 6.84 -3.93 8.71
C PRO A 108 6.88 -2.42 8.51
N VAL A 109 6.04 -1.93 7.62
CA VAL A 109 5.96 -0.52 7.24
C VAL A 109 4.50 -0.09 7.11
N TYR A 110 4.26 1.21 7.16
CA TYR A 110 2.93 1.79 6.96
C TYR A 110 2.99 2.99 6.03
N CYS A 111 1.85 3.31 5.42
CA CYS A 111 1.63 4.52 4.65
C CYS A 111 0.38 5.23 5.17
N ASP A 112 0.52 6.49 5.58
CA ASP A 112 -0.60 7.42 5.73
C ASP A 112 -0.96 7.94 4.34
N LEU A 113 -2.08 7.49 3.78
CA LEU A 113 -2.46 7.83 2.41
C LEU A 113 -2.72 9.32 2.23
N ASP A 114 -3.35 9.99 3.20
CA ASP A 114 -3.61 11.42 3.12
C ASP A 114 -2.30 12.22 3.09
N ALA A 115 -1.39 11.91 4.03
CA ALA A 115 -0.10 12.58 4.10
C ALA A 115 0.78 12.25 2.87
N TYR A 116 0.73 11.01 2.39
CA TYR A 116 1.47 10.58 1.22
C TYR A 116 1.01 11.31 -0.04
N PHE A 117 -0.29 11.33 -0.33
CA PHE A 117 -0.81 12.00 -1.52
C PHE A 117 -0.61 13.52 -1.48
N ALA A 118 -0.79 14.17 -0.33
CA ALA A 118 -0.48 15.58 -0.19
C ALA A 118 1.00 15.91 -0.49
N ARG A 119 1.92 15.04 -0.10
CA ARG A 119 3.34 15.16 -0.43
C ARG A 119 3.63 14.86 -1.89
N LEU A 120 3.02 13.81 -2.44
CA LEU A 120 3.23 13.35 -3.81
C LEU A 120 2.77 14.39 -4.83
N GLU A 121 1.65 15.06 -4.61
CA GLU A 121 1.12 16.12 -5.47
C GLU A 121 2.16 17.21 -5.78
N THR A 122 3.01 17.50 -4.79
CA THR A 122 4.06 18.53 -4.95
C THR A 122 5.38 17.93 -5.44
N ALA A 123 5.76 16.74 -4.96
CA ALA A 123 7.05 16.14 -5.23
C ALA A 123 7.13 15.46 -6.61
N ASP A 124 6.04 14.80 -7.04
CA ASP A 124 5.92 14.13 -8.33
C ASP A 124 4.48 14.18 -8.84
N PRO A 125 4.07 15.28 -9.49
CA PRO A 125 2.71 15.43 -10.02
C PRO A 125 2.31 14.34 -11.00
N SER A 126 3.25 13.78 -11.76
CA SER A 126 2.95 12.69 -12.72
C SER A 126 2.58 11.40 -12.01
N MET A 127 3.31 11.04 -10.95
CA MET A 127 2.99 9.88 -10.13
C MET A 127 1.69 10.11 -9.34
N TYR A 128 1.43 11.34 -8.89
CA TYR A 128 0.15 11.70 -8.28
C TYR A 128 -1.03 11.46 -9.23
N GLU A 129 -0.94 11.93 -10.49
CA GLU A 129 -1.97 11.66 -11.49
C GLU A 129 -2.22 10.16 -11.69
N ILE A 130 -1.15 9.36 -11.71
CA ILE A 130 -1.26 7.91 -11.85
C ILE A 130 -1.96 7.27 -10.66
N LEU A 131 -1.50 7.55 -9.45
CA LEU A 131 -1.96 6.85 -8.25
C LEU A 131 -3.25 7.42 -7.69
N PHE A 132 -3.38 8.75 -7.62
CA PHE A 132 -4.53 9.43 -7.02
C PHE A 132 -5.66 9.64 -8.01
N ASP A 133 -5.38 10.17 -9.19
CA ASP A 133 -6.40 10.43 -10.22
C ASP A 133 -6.74 9.19 -11.07
N GLY A 134 -5.92 8.15 -10.98
CA GLY A 134 -6.11 6.93 -11.76
C GLY A 134 -5.88 7.11 -13.26
N ARG A 135 -5.11 8.11 -13.68
CA ARG A 135 -4.82 8.45 -15.09
C ARG A 135 -3.40 8.08 -15.50
N GLY A 136 -3.16 8.07 -16.79
CA GLY A 136 -1.80 7.87 -17.34
C GLY A 136 -1.42 6.43 -17.65
N LEU A 137 -2.18 5.44 -17.19
CA LEU A 137 -1.97 4.02 -17.53
C LEU A 137 -3.08 3.44 -18.44
N GLU A 138 -4.01 4.26 -18.90
CA GLU A 138 -5.19 3.82 -19.67
C GLU A 138 -4.83 3.05 -20.94
N ALA A 139 -3.68 3.39 -21.54
CA ALA A 139 -3.17 2.71 -22.72
C ALA A 139 -2.55 1.34 -22.43
N ALA A 140 -2.12 1.10 -21.17
CA ALA A 140 -1.39 -0.10 -20.75
C ALA A 140 -2.22 -1.03 -19.87
N VAL A 141 -3.22 -0.49 -19.15
CA VAL A 141 -4.03 -1.23 -18.17
C VAL A 141 -5.51 -1.06 -18.52
N ARG A 142 -6.25 -2.17 -18.62
CA ARG A 142 -7.70 -2.10 -18.72
C ARG A 142 -8.26 -1.43 -17.46
N PRO A 143 -9.30 -0.56 -17.58
CA PRO A 143 -9.97 0.01 -16.42
C PRO A 143 -10.39 -1.10 -15.45
N LEU A 144 -10.01 -0.95 -14.18
CA LEU A 144 -10.50 -1.84 -13.13
C LEU A 144 -11.96 -1.48 -12.83
N GLU A 145 -12.86 -2.46 -13.00
CA GLU A 145 -14.22 -2.35 -12.50
C GLU A 145 -14.20 -2.57 -10.98
N LEU A 146 -14.00 -1.49 -10.23
CA LEU A 146 -13.80 -1.56 -8.77
C LEU A 146 -15.11 -1.66 -7.98
N GLU A 147 -16.25 -1.22 -8.53
CA GLU A 147 -17.54 -1.23 -7.82
C GLU A 147 -17.93 -2.58 -7.22
N PRO A 148 -17.80 -3.72 -7.94
CA PRO A 148 -18.13 -5.03 -7.36
C PRO A 148 -17.20 -5.42 -6.20
N VAL A 149 -15.93 -4.99 -6.27
CA VAL A 149 -14.92 -5.28 -5.25
C VAL A 149 -15.17 -4.43 -4.00
N VAL A 150 -15.47 -3.16 -4.17
CA VAL A 150 -15.82 -2.24 -3.08
C VAL A 150 -17.05 -2.76 -2.33
N ALA A 151 -18.09 -3.20 -3.04
CA ALA A 151 -19.30 -3.76 -2.43
C ALA A 151 -19.04 -5.04 -1.61
N GLN A 152 -18.05 -5.85 -2.00
CA GLN A 152 -17.64 -7.03 -1.24
C GLN A 152 -16.83 -6.68 0.02
N LEU A 153 -15.99 -5.65 -0.04
CA LEU A 153 -15.16 -5.21 1.08
C LEU A 153 -15.94 -4.42 2.14
N HIS A 154 -17.07 -3.83 1.75
CA HIS A 154 -17.96 -3.08 2.64
C HIS A 154 -19.42 -3.55 2.56
N PRO A 155 -19.72 -4.83 2.92
CA PRO A 155 -21.07 -5.39 2.79
C PRO A 155 -22.13 -4.71 3.69
N GLY A 156 -21.74 -3.78 4.57
CA GLY A 156 -22.62 -3.06 5.50
C GLY A 156 -22.87 -1.58 5.19
N GLY A 157 -22.32 -1.06 4.08
CA GLY A 157 -22.49 0.33 3.67
C GLY A 157 -23.89 0.60 3.10
N HIS A 158 -24.93 0.54 3.92
CA HIS A 158 -26.23 1.06 3.55
C HIS A 158 -26.12 2.60 3.46
N ALA A 159 -26.40 3.13 2.28
CA ALA A 159 -26.58 4.53 2.05
C ALA A 159 -27.54 5.13 3.11
N HIS A 160 -27.02 5.99 3.96
CA HIS A 160 -27.85 6.93 4.67
C HIS A 160 -28.38 7.94 3.64
N THR A 161 -29.53 7.61 3.06
CA THR A 161 -30.35 8.62 2.39
C THR A 161 -30.94 9.52 3.47
N ALA A 162 -30.51 10.77 3.46
CA ALA A 162 -31.14 11.86 4.19
C ALA A 162 -32.52 12.17 3.59
#